data_61a067d1f88be79ce462bee23d714de9
#
_entry.id   61a067d1f88be79ce462bee23d714de9
#
_cell.length_a   1.000
_cell.length_b   1.000
_cell.length_c   1.000
_cell.angle_alpha   90.00
_cell.angle_beta   90.00
_cell.angle_gamma   90.00
#
_symmetry.space_group_name_H-M   'P 1'
#
loop_
_entity.id
_entity.type
_entity.pdbx_description
1 polymer ?
#
loop_
_entity_poly.entity_id
_entity_poly.type
_entity_poly.pdbx_seq_one_letter_code
_entity_poly.pdbx_strand_id
1 'polypeptide(L)'
;MKQYYTIGEISKIYQIGTDSLRYYEKLGILSPRRGANGYRIYGLDDLWKLNVIRDLRRLDFPIEKIRNYMQNRSIESTRTLLEEELGLIEEHMKALEKLKENVSERLSTLEKATRQPLDTVILKHFPKRKCHILNHLYHTDEEMDMLIKQLMNKDKNHLYIIGNNRIGSFLPLEDATQNRFGNYAGVFIIDPNGTDELDEGDYLSVCYQGNSHQHKSYFPMIQEYADKHHLILSGDLLEFLWIDIHQSANYGEHITELQIKAEASKNTERACSKL
;
A
#
# COMPACT_ATOMS: atom_id res chain seq x y z
N MET A 1 2.12 -29.87 -44.05
CA MET A 1 2.50 -28.83 -43.11
C MET A 1 2.79 -27.54 -43.88
N LYS A 2 2.25 -26.38 -43.47
CA LYS A 2 2.48 -25.11 -44.17
C LYS A 2 3.93 -24.69 -44.01
N GLN A 3 4.62 -24.38 -45.12
CA GLN A 3 6.04 -24.07 -45.10
C GLN A 3 6.34 -22.57 -44.83
N TYR A 4 5.39 -21.70 -45.13
CA TYR A 4 5.51 -20.26 -44.96
C TYR A 4 4.23 -19.64 -44.41
N TYR A 5 4.35 -18.58 -43.63
CA TYR A 5 3.27 -17.89 -42.97
C TYR A 5 3.28 -16.39 -43.31
N THR A 6 2.14 -15.77 -43.43
CA THR A 6 2.01 -14.34 -43.62
C THR A 6 2.21 -13.61 -42.29
N ILE A 7 2.47 -12.28 -42.31
CA ILE A 7 2.61 -11.48 -41.13
C ILE A 7 1.36 -11.53 -40.22
N GLY A 8 0.16 -11.58 -40.81
CA GLY A 8 -1.10 -11.67 -40.04
C GLY A 8 -1.27 -13.01 -39.33
N GLU A 9 -0.82 -14.13 -39.97
CA GLU A 9 -0.84 -15.45 -39.34
C GLU A 9 0.16 -15.54 -38.20
N ILE A 10 1.38 -15.04 -38.39
CA ILE A 10 2.41 -14.97 -37.34
C ILE A 10 1.94 -14.10 -36.19
N SER A 11 1.38 -12.94 -36.44
CA SER A 11 0.82 -12.05 -35.44
C SER A 11 -0.21 -12.77 -34.56
N LYS A 12 -1.11 -13.54 -35.15
CA LYS A 12 -2.13 -14.32 -34.42
C LYS A 12 -1.53 -15.50 -33.63
N ILE A 13 -0.62 -16.27 -34.24
CA ILE A 13 0.00 -17.46 -33.63
C ILE A 13 0.83 -17.06 -32.39
N TYR A 14 1.62 -16.00 -32.51
CA TYR A 14 2.55 -15.56 -31.46
C TYR A 14 1.97 -14.47 -30.55
N GLN A 15 0.79 -13.93 -30.86
CA GLN A 15 0.18 -12.80 -30.17
C GLN A 15 1.10 -11.56 -30.14
N ILE A 16 1.83 -11.35 -31.22
CA ILE A 16 2.76 -10.21 -31.40
C ILE A 16 2.18 -9.26 -32.43
N GLY A 17 2.13 -7.97 -32.13
CA GLY A 17 1.67 -6.95 -33.06
C GLY A 17 2.49 -6.94 -34.37
N THR A 18 1.85 -6.66 -35.48
CA THR A 18 2.52 -6.60 -36.80
C THR A 18 3.64 -5.55 -36.85
N ASP A 19 3.52 -4.47 -36.07
CA ASP A 19 4.55 -3.43 -36.00
C ASP A 19 5.80 -3.92 -35.22
N SER A 20 5.60 -4.73 -34.18
CA SER A 20 6.71 -5.39 -33.49
C SER A 20 7.44 -6.37 -34.42
N LEU A 21 6.72 -7.12 -35.25
CA LEU A 21 7.33 -8.01 -36.25
C LEU A 21 8.15 -7.23 -37.29
N ARG A 22 7.65 -6.08 -37.76
CA ARG A 22 8.39 -5.16 -38.66
C ARG A 22 9.61 -4.56 -37.96
N TYR A 23 9.48 -4.23 -36.68
CA TYR A 23 10.59 -3.72 -35.89
C TYR A 23 11.71 -4.77 -35.73
N TYR A 24 11.36 -6.04 -35.46
CA TYR A 24 12.33 -7.13 -35.37
C TYR A 24 13.03 -7.39 -36.71
N GLU A 25 12.35 -7.23 -37.86
CA GLU A 25 12.95 -7.23 -39.19
C GLU A 25 13.95 -6.05 -39.32
N LYS A 26 13.55 -4.84 -38.93
CA LYS A 26 14.44 -3.67 -38.99
C LYS A 26 15.69 -3.83 -38.13
N LEU A 27 15.61 -4.49 -36.99
CA LEU A 27 16.75 -4.82 -36.14
C LEU A 27 17.61 -5.99 -36.67
N GLY A 28 17.22 -6.63 -37.77
CA GLY A 28 17.91 -7.78 -38.33
C GLY A 28 17.76 -9.09 -37.54
N ILE A 29 16.82 -9.11 -36.58
CA ILE A 29 16.53 -10.35 -35.81
C ILE A 29 15.72 -11.32 -36.67
N LEU A 30 14.68 -10.85 -37.34
CA LEU A 30 13.88 -11.61 -38.30
C LEU A 30 14.33 -11.28 -39.72
N SER A 31 14.23 -12.27 -40.64
CA SER A 31 14.61 -12.11 -42.03
C SER A 31 13.54 -12.70 -42.98
N PRO A 32 12.29 -12.20 -42.92
CA PRO A 32 11.21 -12.74 -43.72
C PRO A 32 11.50 -12.56 -45.20
N ARG A 33 11.22 -13.58 -46.00
CA ARG A 33 11.31 -13.51 -47.45
C ARG A 33 10.16 -12.67 -48.03
N ARG A 34 10.29 -12.27 -49.27
CA ARG A 34 9.21 -11.68 -50.05
C ARG A 34 8.56 -12.70 -50.94
N GLY A 35 7.26 -12.87 -50.84
CA GLY A 35 6.50 -13.69 -51.75
C GLY A 35 6.38 -13.06 -53.15
N ALA A 36 5.82 -13.78 -54.13
CA ALA A 36 5.62 -13.30 -55.48
C ALA A 36 4.80 -12.00 -55.58
N ASN A 37 3.94 -11.75 -54.59
CA ASN A 37 3.10 -10.54 -54.43
C ASN A 37 3.80 -9.44 -53.63
N GLY A 38 5.08 -9.58 -53.30
CA GLY A 38 5.86 -8.62 -52.51
C GLY A 38 5.58 -8.63 -50.98
N TYR A 39 4.62 -9.41 -50.49
CA TYR A 39 4.32 -9.49 -49.07
C TYR A 39 5.35 -10.33 -48.29
N ARG A 40 5.51 -10.02 -47.01
CA ARG A 40 6.36 -10.74 -46.06
C ARG A 40 5.86 -12.17 -45.87
N ILE A 41 6.77 -13.13 -45.99
CA ILE A 41 6.52 -14.55 -45.68
C ILE A 41 7.60 -15.02 -44.70
N TYR A 42 7.16 -15.61 -43.60
CA TYR A 42 8.01 -16.09 -42.51
C TYR A 42 8.22 -17.59 -42.65
N GLY A 43 9.46 -18.01 -42.62
CA GLY A 43 9.85 -19.40 -42.69
C GLY A 43 10.19 -20.01 -41.33
N LEU A 44 10.68 -21.26 -41.34
CA LEU A 44 11.02 -22.01 -40.12
C LEU A 44 12.06 -21.27 -39.27
N ASP A 45 13.07 -20.67 -39.89
CA ASP A 45 14.10 -19.91 -39.17
C ASP A 45 13.51 -18.71 -38.40
N ASP A 46 12.54 -17.98 -38.99
CA ASP A 46 11.85 -16.89 -38.29
C ASP A 46 11.01 -17.40 -37.13
N LEU A 47 10.38 -18.60 -37.28
CA LEU A 47 9.58 -19.21 -36.19
C LEU A 47 10.47 -19.58 -35.00
N TRP A 48 11.66 -20.12 -35.20
CA TRP A 48 12.62 -20.42 -34.14
C TRP A 48 13.00 -19.12 -33.38
N LYS A 49 13.32 -18.08 -34.14
CA LYS A 49 13.67 -16.78 -33.56
C LYS A 49 12.51 -16.19 -32.75
N LEU A 50 11.29 -16.31 -33.26
CA LEU A 50 10.09 -15.83 -32.57
C LEU A 50 9.81 -16.58 -31.26
N ASN A 51 10.08 -17.86 -31.18
CA ASN A 51 9.99 -18.62 -29.94
C ASN A 51 10.93 -18.04 -28.87
N VAL A 52 12.20 -17.84 -29.22
CA VAL A 52 13.19 -17.26 -28.30
C VAL A 52 12.81 -15.84 -27.91
N ILE A 53 12.40 -15.01 -28.87
CA ILE A 53 11.95 -13.62 -28.55
C ILE A 53 10.79 -13.66 -27.58
N ARG A 54 9.77 -14.50 -27.83
CA ARG A 54 8.59 -14.59 -26.97
C ARG A 54 8.96 -14.95 -25.53
N ASP A 55 9.79 -15.98 -25.35
CA ASP A 55 10.14 -16.50 -24.04
C ASP A 55 10.96 -15.46 -23.25
N LEU A 56 11.95 -14.83 -23.87
CA LEU A 56 12.76 -13.80 -23.22
C LEU A 56 12.00 -12.50 -22.97
N ARG A 57 11.07 -12.12 -23.87
CA ARG A 57 10.22 -10.92 -23.65
C ARG A 57 9.23 -11.11 -22.51
N ARG A 58 8.82 -12.32 -22.15
CA ARG A 58 7.98 -12.60 -20.97
C ARG A 58 8.69 -12.29 -19.65
N LEU A 59 10.02 -12.24 -19.67
CA LEU A 59 10.88 -11.90 -18.54
C LEU A 59 11.49 -10.51 -18.68
N ASP A 60 10.87 -9.66 -19.52
CA ASP A 60 11.27 -8.27 -19.75
C ASP A 60 12.70 -8.07 -20.27
N PHE A 61 13.33 -9.10 -20.85
CA PHE A 61 14.65 -8.93 -21.48
C PHE A 61 14.61 -7.84 -22.55
N PRO A 62 15.54 -6.88 -22.53
CA PRO A 62 15.67 -5.85 -23.56
C PRO A 62 15.90 -6.49 -24.94
N ILE A 63 15.25 -5.94 -25.98
CA ILE A 63 15.34 -6.50 -27.33
C ILE A 63 16.77 -6.51 -27.87
N GLU A 64 17.61 -5.56 -27.48
CA GLU A 64 19.03 -5.53 -27.85
C GLU A 64 19.80 -6.72 -27.28
N LYS A 65 19.51 -7.15 -26.07
CA LYS A 65 20.10 -8.34 -25.45
C LYS A 65 19.69 -9.60 -26.19
N ILE A 66 18.41 -9.70 -26.55
CA ILE A 66 17.87 -10.79 -27.37
C ILE A 66 18.57 -10.82 -28.72
N ARG A 67 18.75 -9.68 -29.37
CA ARG A 67 19.46 -9.56 -30.65
C ARG A 67 20.90 -10.08 -30.55
N ASN A 68 21.64 -9.65 -29.54
CA ASN A 68 23.03 -10.06 -29.32
C ASN A 68 23.13 -11.56 -29.09
N TYR A 69 22.24 -12.14 -28.28
CA TYR A 69 22.19 -13.60 -28.10
C TYR A 69 21.91 -14.33 -29.43
N MET A 70 20.93 -13.85 -30.22
CA MET A 70 20.56 -14.46 -31.48
C MET A 70 21.70 -14.50 -32.49
N GLN A 71 22.63 -13.54 -32.45
CA GLN A 71 23.79 -13.45 -33.33
C GLN A 71 24.94 -14.36 -32.89
N ASN A 72 25.10 -14.62 -31.59
CA ASN A 72 26.25 -15.32 -31.00
C ASN A 72 25.83 -16.56 -30.21
N ARG A 73 24.87 -17.34 -30.73
CA ARG A 73 24.38 -18.54 -30.03
C ARG A 73 25.44 -19.61 -29.91
N SER A 74 25.69 -20.05 -28.70
CA SER A 74 26.52 -21.19 -28.32
C SER A 74 25.92 -21.88 -27.09
N ILE A 75 26.42 -23.06 -26.74
CA ILE A 75 26.00 -23.72 -25.49
C ILE A 75 26.28 -22.83 -24.28
N GLU A 76 27.42 -22.17 -24.25
CA GLU A 76 27.85 -21.30 -23.15
C GLU A 76 26.95 -20.06 -23.05
N SER A 77 26.72 -19.34 -24.18
CA SER A 77 25.84 -18.18 -24.18
C SER A 77 24.39 -18.54 -23.83
N THR A 78 23.95 -19.75 -24.18
CA THR A 78 22.63 -20.28 -23.79
C THR A 78 22.57 -20.54 -22.28
N ARG A 79 23.63 -21.14 -21.71
CA ARG A 79 23.72 -21.36 -20.26
C ARG A 79 23.64 -20.03 -19.49
N THR A 80 24.49 -19.07 -19.83
CA THR A 80 24.49 -17.74 -19.21
C THR A 80 23.12 -17.07 -19.31
N LEU A 81 22.46 -17.16 -20.47
CA LEU A 81 21.13 -16.60 -20.65
C LEU A 81 20.10 -17.24 -19.72
N LEU A 82 20.12 -18.58 -19.59
CA LEU A 82 19.20 -19.31 -18.70
C LEU A 82 19.48 -19.04 -17.23
N GLU A 83 20.74 -18.86 -16.83
CA GLU A 83 21.11 -18.46 -15.46
C GLU A 83 20.59 -17.05 -15.13
N GLU A 84 20.72 -16.10 -16.07
CA GLU A 84 20.13 -14.76 -15.93
C GLU A 84 18.60 -14.80 -15.88
N GLU A 85 17.97 -15.64 -16.73
CA GLU A 85 16.52 -15.87 -16.72
C GLU A 85 16.05 -16.38 -15.36
N LEU A 86 16.77 -17.33 -14.78
CA LEU A 86 16.48 -17.87 -13.44
C LEU A 86 16.58 -16.77 -12.37
N GLY A 87 17.64 -15.95 -12.44
CA GLY A 87 17.79 -14.81 -11.50
C GLY A 87 16.64 -13.82 -11.56
N LEU A 88 16.17 -13.45 -12.77
CA LEU A 88 15.00 -12.57 -12.94
C LEU A 88 13.71 -13.19 -12.39
N ILE A 89 13.50 -14.50 -12.61
CA ILE A 89 12.36 -15.21 -12.04
C ILE A 89 12.40 -15.15 -10.50
N GLU A 90 13.55 -15.37 -9.90
CA GLU A 90 13.73 -15.31 -8.44
C GLU A 90 13.45 -13.92 -7.89
N GLU A 91 13.87 -12.85 -8.59
CA GLU A 91 13.55 -11.47 -8.23
C GLU A 91 12.05 -11.19 -8.30
N HIS A 92 11.38 -11.62 -9.37
CA HIS A 92 9.94 -11.49 -9.53
C HIS A 92 9.17 -12.26 -8.44
N MET A 93 9.62 -13.49 -8.11
CA MET A 93 9.02 -14.28 -7.04
C MET A 93 9.10 -13.55 -5.69
N LYS A 94 10.26 -12.99 -5.32
CA LYS A 94 10.43 -12.19 -4.10
C LYS A 94 9.52 -10.97 -4.08
N ALA A 95 9.37 -10.29 -5.21
CA ALA A 95 8.47 -9.13 -5.32
C ALA A 95 7.00 -9.54 -5.12
N LEU A 96 6.58 -10.66 -5.71
CA LEU A 96 5.22 -11.20 -5.57
C LEU A 96 4.95 -11.71 -4.15
N GLU A 97 5.93 -12.35 -3.49
CA GLU A 97 5.82 -12.77 -2.09
C GLU A 97 5.60 -11.56 -1.18
N LYS A 98 6.38 -10.50 -1.35
CA LYS A 98 6.19 -9.25 -0.59
C LYS A 98 4.82 -8.62 -0.83
N LEU A 99 4.35 -8.62 -2.08
CA LEU A 99 3.01 -8.13 -2.41
C LEU A 99 1.92 -8.97 -1.74
N LYS A 100 2.06 -10.30 -1.73
CA LYS A 100 1.14 -11.22 -1.05
C LYS A 100 1.10 -10.96 0.45
N GLU A 101 2.25 -10.77 1.10
CA GLU A 101 2.34 -10.43 2.52
C GLU A 101 1.59 -9.13 2.82
N ASN A 102 1.81 -8.08 2.02
CA ASN A 102 1.11 -6.80 2.16
C ASN A 102 -0.41 -6.96 2.05
N VAL A 103 -0.89 -7.70 1.05
CA VAL A 103 -2.34 -7.94 0.86
C VAL A 103 -2.91 -8.75 2.03
N SER A 104 -2.18 -9.76 2.53
CA SER A 104 -2.60 -10.58 3.67
C SER A 104 -2.67 -9.77 4.97
N GLU A 105 -1.70 -8.87 5.20
CA GLU A 105 -1.72 -7.96 6.36
C GLU A 105 -2.93 -7.03 6.32
N ARG A 106 -3.23 -6.45 5.14
CA ARG A 106 -4.39 -5.57 4.95
C ARG A 106 -5.72 -6.30 5.20
N LEU A 107 -5.84 -7.54 4.71
CA LEU A 107 -7.01 -8.38 4.98
C LEU A 107 -7.17 -8.65 6.49
N SER A 108 -6.09 -9.05 7.17
CA SER A 108 -6.08 -9.25 8.63
C SER A 108 -6.45 -7.97 9.38
N THR A 109 -6.00 -6.82 8.91
CA THR A 109 -6.32 -5.51 9.49
C THR A 109 -7.81 -5.19 9.38
N LEU A 110 -8.40 -5.41 8.20
CA LEU A 110 -9.84 -5.24 7.99
C LEU A 110 -10.67 -6.17 8.90
N GLU A 111 -10.27 -7.43 9.03
CA GLU A 111 -10.93 -8.36 9.95
C GLU A 111 -10.81 -7.94 11.43
N LYS A 112 -9.67 -7.39 11.83
CA LYS A 112 -9.48 -6.86 13.18
C LYS A 112 -10.36 -5.64 13.42
N ALA A 113 -10.48 -4.75 12.43
CA ALA A 113 -11.34 -3.57 12.51
C ALA A 113 -12.79 -3.96 12.80
N THR A 114 -13.34 -4.91 12.05
CA THR A 114 -14.73 -5.38 12.21
C THR A 114 -15.01 -6.13 13.51
N ARG A 115 -13.97 -6.53 14.25
CA ARG A 115 -14.08 -7.23 15.54
C ARG A 115 -13.83 -6.33 16.75
N GLN A 116 -13.56 -5.04 16.56
CA GLN A 116 -13.35 -4.13 17.66
C GLN A 116 -14.63 -4.01 18.52
N PRO A 117 -14.50 -4.00 19.87
CA PRO A 117 -15.62 -3.70 20.73
C PRO A 117 -16.03 -2.23 20.47
N LEU A 118 -17.28 -2.04 20.05
CA LEU A 118 -17.83 -0.72 19.77
C LEU A 118 -18.45 -0.10 21.03
N ASP A 119 -18.54 1.22 21.05
CA ASP A 119 -19.28 2.01 22.04
C ASP A 119 -18.85 1.77 23.50
N THR A 120 -17.60 1.32 23.68
CA THR A 120 -17.06 1.01 25.01
C THR A 120 -15.70 1.68 25.19
N VAL A 121 -15.56 2.50 26.23
CA VAL A 121 -14.27 3.09 26.61
C VAL A 121 -13.42 2.06 27.32
N ILE A 122 -12.20 1.87 26.86
CA ILE A 122 -11.23 0.89 27.36
C ILE A 122 -9.90 1.59 27.66
N LEU A 123 -9.30 1.30 28.80
CA LEU A 123 -7.91 1.70 29.09
C LEU A 123 -6.96 0.67 28.45
N LYS A 124 -6.12 1.12 27.52
CA LYS A 124 -5.15 0.29 26.81
C LYS A 124 -3.74 0.86 27.01
N HIS A 125 -2.77 0.01 27.26
CA HIS A 125 -1.36 0.37 27.20
C HIS A 125 -0.83 0.21 25.79
N PHE A 126 -0.24 1.26 25.23
CA PHE A 126 0.43 1.22 23.94
C PHE A 126 1.93 1.44 24.12
N PRO A 127 2.78 0.61 23.49
CA PRO A 127 4.20 0.91 23.37
C PRO A 127 4.41 2.14 22.49
N LYS A 128 5.60 2.68 22.51
CA LYS A 128 6.03 3.74 21.60
C LYS A 128 5.80 3.32 20.15
N ARG A 129 5.09 4.12 19.36
CA ARG A 129 4.71 3.83 17.97
C ARG A 129 5.42 4.79 17.05
N LYS A 130 6.31 4.27 16.20
CA LYS A 130 6.93 5.08 15.14
C LYS A 130 5.91 5.47 14.09
N CYS A 131 6.03 6.69 13.58
CA CYS A 131 5.11 7.24 12.59
C CYS A 131 5.78 8.33 11.76
N HIS A 132 5.10 8.74 10.70
CA HIS A 132 5.35 9.99 10.01
C HIS A 132 4.26 10.97 10.37
N ILE A 133 4.59 12.20 10.73
CA ILE A 133 3.67 13.26 11.12
C ILE A 133 3.76 14.41 10.11
N LEU A 134 2.63 15.00 9.77
CA LEU A 134 2.53 16.24 9.03
C LEU A 134 1.65 17.20 9.81
N ASN A 135 2.27 18.16 10.50
CA ASN A 135 1.60 19.23 11.24
C ASN A 135 1.08 20.27 10.25
N HIS A 136 -0.22 20.30 10.06
CA HIS A 136 -0.91 21.28 9.24
C HIS A 136 -2.37 21.36 9.66
N LEU A 137 -2.82 22.55 10.03
CA LEU A 137 -4.22 22.76 10.41
C LEU A 137 -5.12 22.49 9.20
N TYR A 138 -6.19 21.72 9.42
CA TYR A 138 -7.19 21.42 8.39
C TYR A 138 -8.58 21.22 9.02
N HIS A 139 -9.63 21.27 8.18
CA HIS A 139 -11.02 21.27 8.63
C HIS A 139 -11.93 20.32 7.85
N THR A 140 -11.49 19.79 6.72
CA THR A 140 -12.32 18.95 5.84
C THR A 140 -11.62 17.63 5.50
N ASP A 141 -12.41 16.62 5.14
CA ASP A 141 -11.91 15.31 4.75
C ASP A 141 -11.04 15.39 3.46
N GLU A 142 -11.37 16.32 2.53
CA GLU A 142 -10.59 16.56 1.33
C GLU A 142 -9.21 17.12 1.65
N GLU A 143 -9.11 18.04 2.61
CA GLU A 143 -7.83 18.58 3.07
C GLU A 143 -7.00 17.49 3.74
N MET A 144 -7.63 16.65 4.58
CA MET A 144 -6.99 15.48 5.17
C MET A 144 -6.39 14.56 4.11
N ASP A 145 -7.17 14.21 3.09
CA ASP A 145 -6.74 13.31 2.01
C ASP A 145 -5.52 13.85 1.26
N MET A 146 -5.50 15.16 1.03
CA MET A 146 -4.35 15.84 0.42
C MET A 146 -3.09 15.79 1.30
N LEU A 147 -3.24 15.97 2.62
CA LEU A 147 -2.13 15.88 3.57
C LEU A 147 -1.58 14.45 3.67
N ILE A 148 -2.46 13.46 3.71
CA ILE A 148 -2.08 12.04 3.69
C ILE A 148 -1.30 11.71 2.41
N LYS A 149 -1.75 12.17 1.23
CA LYS A 149 -1.04 11.99 -0.04
C LYS A 149 0.34 12.64 -0.02
N GLN A 150 0.47 13.83 0.57
CA GLN A 150 1.77 14.49 0.73
C GLN A 150 2.70 13.67 1.62
N LEU A 151 2.17 13.12 2.71
CA LEU A 151 2.93 12.29 3.65
C LEU A 151 3.39 10.99 2.97
N MET A 152 2.51 10.31 2.24
CA MET A 152 2.82 9.09 1.48
C MET A 152 3.85 9.30 0.37
N ASN A 153 3.86 10.46 -0.28
CA ASN A 153 4.83 10.77 -1.34
C ASN A 153 6.24 11.01 -0.82
N LYS A 154 6.41 11.33 0.47
CA LYS A 154 7.74 11.46 1.11
C LYS A 154 8.40 10.09 1.31
N ASP A 155 7.60 9.04 1.46
CA ASP A 155 8.11 7.69 1.64
C ASP A 155 8.04 6.91 0.32
N LYS A 156 9.22 6.43 -0.14
CA LYS A 156 9.34 5.60 -1.35
C LYS A 156 8.78 4.16 -1.17
N ASN A 157 8.31 3.80 0.01
CA ASN A 157 7.90 2.44 0.37
C ASN A 157 6.44 2.09 0.02
N HIS A 158 5.81 2.80 -0.91
CA HIS A 158 4.48 2.46 -1.44
C HIS A 158 3.44 2.09 -0.37
N LEU A 159 3.15 3.04 0.51
CA LEU A 159 2.02 2.90 1.44
C LEU A 159 0.71 2.80 0.66
N TYR A 160 -0.11 1.81 0.98
CA TYR A 160 -1.42 1.63 0.37
C TYR A 160 -2.48 2.29 1.25
N ILE A 161 -3.45 2.96 0.64
CA ILE A 161 -4.59 3.56 1.36
C ILE A 161 -5.59 2.46 1.74
N ILE A 162 -5.98 1.62 0.78
CA ILE A 162 -7.00 0.58 1.00
C ILE A 162 -6.52 -0.46 2.03
N GLY A 163 -7.27 -0.61 3.11
CA GLY A 163 -6.97 -1.53 4.21
C GLY A 163 -5.81 -1.08 5.10
N ASN A 164 -5.46 0.20 5.05
CA ASN A 164 -4.46 0.79 5.93
C ASN A 164 -5.15 1.49 7.11
N ASN A 165 -5.20 0.82 8.26
CA ASN A 165 -5.71 1.37 9.52
C ASN A 165 -4.63 2.12 10.32
N ARG A 166 -3.52 2.44 9.71
CA ARG A 166 -2.38 3.14 10.33
C ARG A 166 -2.44 4.64 10.13
N ILE A 167 -3.48 5.12 9.44
CA ILE A 167 -3.70 6.52 9.13
C ILE A 167 -4.57 7.13 10.23
N GLY A 168 -4.23 8.34 10.64
CA GLY A 168 -5.01 9.06 11.61
C GLY A 168 -4.74 10.55 11.61
N SER A 169 -5.46 11.22 12.49
CA SER A 169 -5.42 12.66 12.71
C SER A 169 -5.23 12.95 14.18
N PHE A 170 -4.80 14.15 14.49
CA PHE A 170 -4.79 14.62 15.88
C PHE A 170 -5.49 15.95 16.02
N LEU A 171 -6.28 16.00 17.08
CA LEU A 171 -7.06 17.15 17.48
C LEU A 171 -6.57 17.63 18.85
N PRO A 172 -6.22 18.91 19.02
CA PRO A 172 -5.81 19.44 20.32
C PRO A 172 -6.85 19.16 21.39
N LEU A 173 -6.43 18.68 22.56
CA LEU A 173 -7.33 18.39 23.68
C LEU A 173 -8.14 19.62 24.10
N GLU A 174 -7.54 20.81 24.02
CA GLU A 174 -8.22 22.08 24.29
C GLU A 174 -9.44 22.29 23.37
N ASP A 175 -9.27 21.98 22.06
CA ASP A 175 -10.35 22.09 21.10
C ASP A 175 -11.43 21.03 21.33
N ALA A 176 -11.05 19.79 21.62
CA ALA A 176 -11.99 18.72 21.97
C ALA A 176 -12.82 19.07 23.22
N THR A 177 -12.20 19.61 24.28
CA THR A 177 -12.88 20.01 25.51
C THR A 177 -13.82 21.19 25.30
N GLN A 178 -13.59 22.00 24.29
CA GLN A 178 -14.46 23.12 23.90
C GLN A 178 -15.46 22.77 22.81
N ASN A 179 -15.65 21.48 22.52
CA ASN A 179 -16.51 20.96 21.43
C ASN A 179 -16.16 21.47 20.01
N ARG A 180 -14.91 21.81 19.76
CA ARG A 180 -14.41 22.25 18.45
C ARG A 180 -13.76 21.10 17.70
N PHE A 181 -14.54 20.10 17.32
CA PHE A 181 -14.06 18.87 16.69
C PHE A 181 -13.66 19.00 15.21
N GLY A 182 -13.69 20.18 14.62
CA GLY A 182 -13.26 20.43 13.24
C GLY A 182 -11.87 21.05 13.11
N ASN A 183 -11.11 21.22 14.20
CA ASN A 183 -9.81 21.90 14.19
C ASN A 183 -8.67 20.90 14.33
N TYR A 184 -8.45 20.10 13.30
CA TYR A 184 -7.35 19.13 13.31
C TYR A 184 -6.00 19.82 13.16
N ALA A 185 -5.02 19.46 13.99
CA ALA A 185 -3.68 20.03 13.98
C ALA A 185 -2.73 19.32 12.99
N GLY A 186 -3.14 18.17 12.46
CA GLY A 186 -2.36 17.45 11.46
C GLY A 186 -2.79 15.99 11.32
N VAL A 187 -2.01 15.28 10.50
CA VAL A 187 -2.22 13.86 10.17
C VAL A 187 -0.98 13.04 10.49
N PHE A 188 -1.16 11.75 10.70
CA PHE A 188 -0.06 10.80 10.87
C PHE A 188 -0.30 9.47 10.16
N ILE A 189 0.79 8.77 9.89
CA ILE A 189 0.78 7.38 9.40
C ILE A 189 1.71 6.57 10.29
N ILE A 190 1.20 5.53 10.94
CA ILE A 190 2.03 4.59 11.72
C ILE A 190 2.89 3.77 10.75
N ASP A 191 4.21 3.88 10.91
CA ASP A 191 5.20 3.17 10.10
C ASP A 191 6.41 2.81 10.98
N PRO A 192 6.88 1.54 10.98
CA PRO A 192 8.10 1.13 11.69
C PRO A 192 9.35 1.93 11.30
N ASN A 193 9.37 2.48 10.08
CA ASN A 193 10.46 3.33 9.57
C ASN A 193 10.23 4.83 9.77
N GLY A 194 9.15 5.20 10.48
CA GLY A 194 8.80 6.59 10.74
C GLY A 194 9.89 7.36 11.47
N THR A 195 9.96 8.66 11.17
CA THR A 195 10.89 9.62 11.79
C THR A 195 10.36 10.24 13.06
N ASP A 196 9.06 10.19 13.24
CA ASP A 196 8.32 10.74 14.37
C ASP A 196 7.82 9.60 15.26
N GLU A 197 7.29 9.91 16.44
CA GLU A 197 6.84 8.91 17.41
C GLU A 197 5.56 9.37 18.10
N LEU A 198 4.62 8.44 18.32
CA LEU A 198 3.57 8.57 19.32
C LEU A 198 4.06 7.95 20.63
N ASP A 199 3.87 8.66 21.73
CA ASP A 199 4.39 8.28 23.04
C ASP A 199 3.85 6.92 23.52
N GLU A 200 4.70 6.22 24.25
CA GLU A 200 4.31 5.11 25.09
C GLU A 200 3.44 5.58 26.25
N GLY A 201 2.48 4.76 26.66
CA GLY A 201 1.67 5.04 27.85
C GLY A 201 0.31 4.38 27.78
N ASP A 202 -0.48 4.72 28.80
CA ASP A 202 -1.86 4.30 28.89
C ASP A 202 -2.75 5.31 28.17
N TYR A 203 -3.66 4.79 27.36
CA TYR A 203 -4.62 5.57 26.58
C TYR A 203 -6.04 5.09 26.84
N LEU A 204 -6.96 6.02 27.05
CA LEU A 204 -8.37 5.71 26.91
C LEU A 204 -8.71 5.65 25.43
N SER A 205 -9.35 4.57 25.05
CA SER A 205 -9.70 4.25 23.66
C SER A 205 -11.18 3.91 23.56
N VAL A 206 -11.85 4.44 22.56
CA VAL A 206 -13.21 4.05 22.18
C VAL A 206 -13.29 3.87 20.66
N CYS A 207 -13.77 2.70 20.22
CA CYS A 207 -14.12 2.46 18.82
C CYS A 207 -15.62 2.65 18.64
N TYR A 208 -16.02 3.23 17.53
CA TYR A 208 -17.42 3.43 17.18
C TYR A 208 -17.64 3.28 15.68
N GLN A 209 -18.88 3.01 15.32
CA GLN A 209 -19.31 2.93 13.94
C GLN A 209 -19.74 4.30 13.43
N GLY A 210 -19.14 4.77 12.34
CA GLY A 210 -19.37 6.09 11.76
C GLY A 210 -18.08 6.88 11.59
N ASN A 211 -18.23 8.14 11.19
CA ASN A 211 -17.13 9.06 10.89
C ASN A 211 -16.88 10.07 12.02
N SER A 212 -15.95 11.00 11.79
CA SER A 212 -15.51 12.05 12.71
C SER A 212 -16.65 12.95 13.25
N HIS A 213 -17.79 13.04 12.57
CA HIS A 213 -18.93 13.84 13.07
C HIS A 213 -19.51 13.32 14.39
N GLN A 214 -19.18 12.11 14.79
CA GLN A 214 -19.62 11.50 16.05
C GLN A 214 -18.70 11.78 17.24
N HIS A 215 -17.57 12.45 17.07
CA HIS A 215 -16.65 12.81 18.17
C HIS A 215 -17.35 13.49 19.34
N LYS A 216 -18.28 14.38 19.04
CA LYS A 216 -19.11 15.09 20.04
C LYS A 216 -19.94 14.17 20.94
N SER A 217 -20.19 12.94 20.52
CA SER A 217 -20.91 11.93 21.29
C SER A 217 -19.97 11.02 22.07
N TYR A 218 -18.81 10.70 21.51
CA TYR A 218 -17.90 9.72 22.10
C TYR A 218 -16.81 10.33 22.99
N PHE A 219 -16.37 11.54 22.73
CA PHE A 219 -15.39 12.21 23.59
C PHE A 219 -15.93 12.45 25.03
N PRO A 220 -17.20 12.88 25.25
CA PRO A 220 -17.76 12.91 26.58
C PRO A 220 -17.75 11.60 27.33
N MET A 221 -17.91 10.45 26.66
CA MET A 221 -17.79 9.13 27.29
C MET A 221 -16.37 8.87 27.82
N ILE A 222 -15.36 9.31 27.07
CA ILE A 222 -13.95 9.25 27.51
C ILE A 222 -13.75 10.14 28.75
N GLN A 223 -14.30 11.35 28.76
CA GLN A 223 -14.20 12.26 29.90
C GLN A 223 -14.89 11.69 31.15
N GLU A 224 -16.11 11.19 31.03
CA GLU A 224 -16.83 10.53 32.11
C GLU A 224 -16.06 9.34 32.69
N TYR A 225 -15.48 8.52 31.80
CA TYR A 225 -14.62 7.39 32.24
C TYR A 225 -13.39 7.89 33.00
N ALA A 226 -12.71 8.92 32.48
CA ALA A 226 -11.53 9.50 33.13
C ALA A 226 -11.86 10.07 34.52
N ASP A 227 -12.95 10.82 34.64
CA ASP A 227 -13.41 11.42 35.92
C ASP A 227 -13.73 10.30 36.93
N LYS A 228 -14.48 9.27 36.51
CA LYS A 228 -14.86 8.15 37.36
C LYS A 228 -13.65 7.35 37.87
N HIS A 229 -12.59 7.25 37.07
CA HIS A 229 -11.38 6.50 37.40
C HIS A 229 -10.22 7.38 37.89
N HIS A 230 -10.45 8.67 38.13
CA HIS A 230 -9.46 9.66 38.56
C HIS A 230 -8.23 9.72 37.64
N LEU A 231 -8.46 9.66 36.32
CA LEU A 231 -7.45 9.79 35.31
C LEU A 231 -7.36 11.22 34.79
N ILE A 232 -6.16 11.68 34.49
CA ILE A 232 -5.89 12.97 33.85
C ILE A 232 -5.59 12.71 32.37
N LEU A 233 -6.37 13.35 31.50
CA LEU A 233 -6.17 13.32 30.05
C LEU A 233 -5.05 14.29 29.67
N SER A 234 -4.19 13.90 28.74
CA SER A 234 -3.07 14.72 28.28
C SER A 234 -2.74 14.47 26.80
N GLY A 235 -2.05 15.46 26.19
CA GLY A 235 -1.70 15.40 24.78
C GLY A 235 -2.87 15.66 23.85
N ASP A 236 -2.74 15.26 22.59
CA ASP A 236 -3.78 15.41 21.58
C ASP A 236 -4.73 14.20 21.54
N LEU A 237 -5.98 14.45 21.18
CA LEU A 237 -6.93 13.38 20.86
C LEU A 237 -6.56 12.82 19.50
N LEU A 238 -6.17 11.53 19.47
CA LEU A 238 -5.81 10.81 18.27
C LEU A 238 -7.08 10.16 17.69
N GLU A 239 -7.30 10.37 16.41
CA GLU A 239 -8.32 9.69 15.62
C GLU A 239 -7.65 8.69 14.70
N PHE A 240 -8.06 7.43 14.75
CA PHE A 240 -7.62 6.38 13.82
C PHE A 240 -8.80 5.97 12.94
N LEU A 241 -8.55 5.94 11.63
CA LEU A 241 -9.53 5.50 10.65
C LEU A 241 -9.30 4.00 10.35
N TRP A 242 -10.06 3.14 11.01
CA TRP A 242 -9.98 1.69 10.79
C TRP A 242 -10.65 1.28 9.48
N ILE A 243 -11.83 1.80 9.22
CA ILE A 243 -12.59 1.65 7.97
C ILE A 243 -13.16 3.03 7.63
N ASP A 244 -12.85 3.51 6.46
CA ASP A 244 -13.25 4.82 5.96
C ASP A 244 -13.82 4.75 4.54
N ILE A 245 -13.96 5.89 3.88
CA ILE A 245 -14.48 6.01 2.52
C ILE A 245 -13.67 5.24 1.47
N HIS A 246 -12.40 4.93 1.74
CA HIS A 246 -11.55 4.17 0.82
C HIS A 246 -11.85 2.66 0.86
N GLN A 247 -12.45 2.15 1.93
CA GLN A 247 -12.83 0.76 2.09
C GLN A 247 -14.32 0.55 1.85
N SER A 248 -15.18 1.48 2.27
CA SER A 248 -16.63 1.37 2.08
C SER A 248 -17.27 2.71 1.71
N ALA A 249 -18.14 2.69 0.71
CA ALA A 249 -19.00 3.83 0.38
C ALA A 249 -20.18 4.00 1.35
N ASN A 250 -20.42 3.01 2.22
CA ASN A 250 -21.46 3.05 3.24
C ASN A 250 -20.91 3.60 4.55
N TYR A 251 -21.26 4.82 4.91
CA TYR A 251 -20.85 5.45 6.17
C TYR A 251 -21.21 4.63 7.42
N GLY A 252 -22.26 3.80 7.35
CA GLY A 252 -22.62 2.89 8.43
C GLY A 252 -21.64 1.73 8.63
N GLU A 253 -20.70 1.52 7.74
CA GLU A 253 -19.64 0.50 7.87
C GLU A 253 -18.30 1.12 8.29
N HIS A 254 -18.20 2.45 8.36
CA HIS A 254 -16.99 3.10 8.81
C HIS A 254 -16.75 2.78 10.30
N ILE A 255 -15.49 2.60 10.66
CA ILE A 255 -15.07 2.38 12.05
C ILE A 255 -13.94 3.36 12.36
N THR A 256 -14.18 4.16 13.39
CA THR A 256 -13.24 5.15 13.91
C THR A 256 -12.86 4.78 15.35
N GLU A 257 -11.61 4.96 15.72
CA GLU A 257 -11.12 4.85 17.09
C GLU A 257 -10.59 6.20 17.56
N LEU A 258 -11.07 6.67 18.71
CA LEU A 258 -10.46 7.77 19.44
C LEU A 258 -9.54 7.24 20.51
N GLN A 259 -8.35 7.83 20.63
CA GLN A 259 -7.37 7.53 21.67
C GLN A 259 -6.88 8.82 22.30
N ILE A 260 -6.82 8.89 23.62
CA ILE A 260 -6.22 10.00 24.37
C ILE A 260 -5.38 9.45 25.51
N LYS A 261 -4.18 10.02 25.69
CA LYS A 261 -3.27 9.61 26.76
C LYS A 261 -3.91 9.93 28.12
N ALA A 262 -3.83 8.97 29.05
CA ALA A 262 -4.43 9.06 30.36
C ALA A 262 -3.43 8.61 31.43
N GLU A 263 -3.28 9.39 32.47
CA GLU A 263 -2.36 9.13 33.58
C GLU A 263 -3.12 9.18 34.91
N ALA A 264 -2.71 8.35 35.88
CA ALA A 264 -3.31 8.39 37.20
C ALA A 264 -3.09 9.76 37.87
N SER A 265 -4.13 10.30 38.50
CA SER A 265 -4.00 11.54 39.25
C SER A 265 -3.03 11.33 40.44
N LYS A 266 -2.02 12.19 40.57
CA LYS A 266 -1.00 12.13 41.65
C LYS A 266 -1.56 12.15 43.08
N ASN A 267 -2.86 12.43 43.25
CA ASN A 267 -3.51 12.33 44.54
C ASN A 267 -3.81 10.91 45.01
N THR A 268 -3.86 9.94 44.11
CA THR A 268 -4.15 8.51 44.40
C THR A 268 -2.95 7.77 44.91
N GLU A 269 -1.71 8.14 44.48
CA GLU A 269 -0.47 7.50 44.96
C GLU A 269 -0.17 7.78 46.44
N ARG A 270 -0.64 8.92 47.01
CA ARG A 270 -0.46 9.25 48.42
C ARG A 270 -1.39 8.46 49.37
N ALA A 271 -2.44 7.86 48.85
CA ALA A 271 -3.36 7.04 49.64
C ALA A 271 -2.92 5.58 49.79
N CYS A 272 -2.22 5.04 48.76
CA CYS A 272 -1.74 3.66 48.77
C CYS A 272 -0.39 3.45 49.53
N SER A 273 0.37 4.51 49.74
CA SER A 273 1.65 4.45 50.51
C SER A 273 1.48 4.61 52.04
N LYS A 274 0.24 4.63 52.55
CA LYS A 274 -0.09 4.76 53.97
C LYS A 274 -0.90 3.58 54.55
N LEU A 275 -0.96 2.49 53.86
CA LEU A 275 -1.42 1.19 54.33
C LEU A 275 -0.24 0.20 54.22
#